data_f92156d7e24aef9fe263888feb39f741
#
_entry.id   f92156d7e24aef9fe263888feb39f741
#
_cell.length_a   1.000
_cell.length_b   1.000
_cell.length_c   1.000
_cell.angle_alpha   90.00
_cell.angle_beta   90.00
_cell.angle_gamma   90.00
#
_symmetry.space_group_name_H-M   'P 1'
#
loop_
_entity.id
_entity.type
_entity.pdbx_description
1 polymer ?
#
loop_
_entity_poly.entity_id
_entity_poly.type
_entity_poly.pdbx_seq_one_letter_code
_entity_poly.pdbx_strand_id
1 'polypeptide(L)'
;MRLERNLTNRKCVCQYHLSFNIQPSMSLTIGDPAPDFSAPNQQGDTVQLSDFRGKKVVIYFYPKDDTPGCTAQACNLRDNYSELQQAGYEVIGISGDGVKSHDKFANKYELPFTLVADEDKSINEAYGVWKEKSMYGRTYMGTARTTFVLDEEGTITDIIEKVKTKDHTAQILK
;
A
#
# COMPACT_ATOMS: atom_id res chain seq x y z
N MET A 1 18.26 26.75 -66.80
CA MET A 1 19.49 26.09 -66.39
C MET A 1 19.59 26.10 -64.88
N ARG A 2 19.78 24.91 -64.31
CA ARG A 2 20.07 24.60 -62.90
C ARG A 2 18.97 24.66 -61.86
N LEU A 3 18.43 23.49 -61.58
CA LEU A 3 17.66 23.08 -60.43
C LEU A 3 18.58 23.04 -59.20
N GLU A 4 18.10 23.59 -58.08
CA GLU A 4 18.63 23.20 -56.78
C GLU A 4 17.49 22.70 -55.89
N ARG A 5 17.63 21.41 -55.47
CA ARG A 5 16.74 20.71 -54.57
C ARG A 5 17.14 21.03 -53.14
N ASN A 6 16.27 21.63 -52.37
CA ASN A 6 16.41 21.74 -50.92
C ASN A 6 15.61 20.63 -50.25
N LEU A 7 16.30 19.63 -49.75
CA LEU A 7 15.81 18.62 -48.85
C LEU A 7 15.72 19.18 -47.42
N THR A 8 14.54 19.60 -46.99
CA THR A 8 14.31 19.90 -45.60
C THR A 8 13.97 18.64 -44.83
N ASN A 9 14.91 18.22 -44.02
CA ASN A 9 14.89 17.14 -43.09
C ASN A 9 13.83 17.41 -41.99
N ARG A 10 12.64 16.83 -42.09
CA ARG A 10 11.66 16.84 -41.03
C ARG A 10 12.03 15.78 -40.00
N LYS A 11 12.65 16.21 -38.88
CA LYS A 11 12.78 15.40 -37.70
C LYS A 11 11.39 15.17 -37.11
N CYS A 12 10.91 13.94 -37.19
CA CYS A 12 9.78 13.47 -36.40
C CYS A 12 10.17 13.51 -34.92
N VAL A 13 9.69 14.52 -34.20
CA VAL A 13 9.70 14.53 -32.75
C VAL A 13 8.50 13.70 -32.29
N CYS A 14 8.75 12.46 -31.91
CA CYS A 14 7.78 11.65 -31.18
C CYS A 14 7.54 12.32 -29.83
N GLN A 15 6.49 13.12 -29.73
CA GLN A 15 5.96 13.57 -28.46
C GLN A 15 5.25 12.39 -27.78
N TYR A 16 5.93 11.76 -26.85
CA TYR A 16 5.27 10.89 -25.88
C TYR A 16 4.41 11.77 -24.97
N HIS A 17 3.14 11.89 -25.31
CA HIS A 17 2.15 12.35 -24.36
C HIS A 17 1.96 11.23 -23.34
N LEU A 18 2.59 11.39 -22.17
CA LEU A 18 2.20 10.67 -20.96
C LEU A 18 0.80 11.19 -20.59
N SER A 19 -0.22 10.53 -21.16
CA SER A 19 -1.59 10.69 -20.67
C SER A 19 -1.63 10.10 -19.27
N PHE A 20 -1.57 10.96 -18.25
CA PHE A 20 -2.01 10.61 -16.91
C PHE A 20 -3.49 10.30 -16.99
N ASN A 21 -3.83 9.05 -17.23
CA ASN A 21 -5.19 8.56 -17.05
C ASN A 21 -5.49 8.58 -15.55
N ILE A 22 -6.14 9.66 -15.09
CA ILE A 22 -6.87 9.66 -13.83
C ILE A 22 -8.07 8.74 -14.07
N GLN A 23 -7.90 7.46 -13.81
CA GLN A 23 -9.02 6.52 -13.77
C GLN A 23 -9.87 6.84 -12.55
N PRO A 24 -11.21 6.91 -12.68
CA PRO A 24 -12.10 6.98 -11.53
C PRO A 24 -11.83 5.77 -10.63
N SER A 25 -11.95 5.96 -9.32
CA SER A 25 -11.66 4.96 -8.29
C SER A 25 -12.42 3.64 -8.57
N MET A 26 -11.81 2.76 -9.36
CA MET A 26 -12.26 1.38 -9.47
C MET A 26 -11.88 0.72 -8.15
N SER A 27 -12.88 0.15 -7.47
CA SER A 27 -12.60 -0.70 -6.32
C SER A 27 -11.75 -1.88 -6.78
N LEU A 28 -10.58 -2.04 -6.17
CA LEU A 28 -9.69 -3.17 -6.47
C LEU A 28 -10.40 -4.49 -6.16
N THR A 29 -10.15 -5.47 -7.01
CA THR A 29 -10.72 -6.81 -6.90
C THR A 29 -9.62 -7.88 -6.90
N ILE A 30 -9.97 -9.09 -6.47
CA ILE A 30 -9.06 -10.23 -6.59
C ILE A 30 -8.74 -10.46 -8.06
N GLY A 31 -7.46 -10.61 -8.39
CA GLY A 31 -6.93 -10.76 -9.74
C GLY A 31 -6.39 -9.44 -10.33
N ASP A 32 -6.65 -8.30 -9.72
CA ASP A 32 -6.07 -7.03 -10.16
C ASP A 32 -4.60 -6.92 -9.71
N PRO A 33 -3.74 -6.25 -10.49
CA PRO A 33 -2.42 -5.88 -10.02
C PRO A 33 -2.55 -4.84 -8.90
N ALA A 34 -1.81 -5.04 -7.81
CA ALA A 34 -1.77 -4.07 -6.73
C ALA A 34 -1.11 -2.76 -7.21
N PRO A 35 -1.70 -1.60 -6.92
CA PRO A 35 -1.08 -0.31 -7.23
C PRO A 35 0.31 -0.22 -6.60
N ASP A 36 1.32 0.11 -7.40
CA ASP A 36 2.66 0.37 -6.89
C ASP A 36 2.69 1.68 -6.09
N PHE A 37 3.57 1.75 -5.11
CA PHE A 37 3.77 2.94 -4.31
C PHE A 37 5.25 3.14 -3.99
N SER A 38 5.60 4.36 -3.64
CA SER A 38 6.92 4.74 -3.15
C SER A 38 6.74 5.74 -2.01
N ALA A 39 7.06 5.34 -0.78
CA ALA A 39 6.86 6.17 0.41
C ALA A 39 7.87 5.83 1.51
N PRO A 40 8.11 6.72 2.49
CA PRO A 40 9.06 6.46 3.56
C PRO A 40 8.53 5.44 4.56
N ASN A 41 9.43 4.58 5.06
CA ASN A 41 9.16 3.66 6.16
C ASN A 41 9.37 4.33 7.53
N GLN A 42 9.28 3.56 8.62
CA GLN A 42 9.48 4.03 9.99
C GLN A 42 10.90 4.54 10.27
N GLN A 43 11.91 4.17 9.49
CA GLN A 43 13.27 4.69 9.56
C GLN A 43 13.51 5.93 8.70
N GLY A 44 12.55 6.26 7.81
CA GLY A 44 12.67 7.34 6.83
C GLY A 44 13.28 6.91 5.49
N ASP A 45 13.54 5.61 5.31
CA ASP A 45 14.00 5.06 4.05
C ASP A 45 12.84 4.89 3.07
N THR A 46 13.08 5.19 1.80
CA THR A 46 12.06 5.00 0.76
C THR A 46 11.87 3.51 0.48
N VAL A 47 10.64 3.05 0.55
CA VAL A 47 10.20 1.68 0.23
C VAL A 47 9.23 1.71 -0.93
N GLN A 48 9.39 0.80 -1.87
CA GLN A 48 8.51 0.62 -3.02
C GLN A 48 7.88 -0.79 -2.96
N LEU A 49 6.64 -0.93 -3.41
CA LEU A 49 6.03 -2.26 -3.48
C LEU A 49 6.80 -3.19 -4.42
N SER A 50 7.37 -2.63 -5.50
CA SER A 50 8.22 -3.36 -6.45
C SER A 50 9.46 -4.01 -5.82
N ASP A 51 9.94 -3.53 -4.67
CA ASP A 51 11.07 -4.11 -3.93
C ASP A 51 10.76 -5.51 -3.38
N PHE A 52 9.48 -5.84 -3.27
CA PHE A 52 8.98 -7.12 -2.74
C PHE A 52 8.62 -8.14 -3.82
N ARG A 53 8.93 -7.87 -5.10
CA ARG A 53 8.70 -8.82 -6.20
C ARG A 53 9.40 -10.15 -5.93
N GLY A 54 8.71 -11.25 -6.23
CA GLY A 54 9.17 -12.60 -5.93
C GLY A 54 8.85 -13.09 -4.51
N LYS A 55 8.13 -12.29 -3.72
CA LYS A 55 7.60 -12.65 -2.40
C LYS A 55 6.11 -12.40 -2.34
N LYS A 56 5.41 -13.19 -1.55
CA LYS A 56 4.03 -12.88 -1.19
C LYS A 56 4.01 -11.71 -0.22
N VAL A 57 3.07 -10.78 -0.37
CA VAL A 57 3.00 -9.58 0.46
C VAL A 57 1.63 -9.45 1.10
N VAL A 58 1.62 -9.15 2.39
CA VAL A 58 0.42 -8.73 3.11
C VAL A 58 0.49 -7.23 3.36
N ILE A 59 -0.36 -6.47 2.70
CA ILE A 59 -0.50 -5.03 2.93
C ILE A 59 -1.73 -4.80 3.80
N TYR A 60 -1.54 -4.33 5.04
CA TYR A 60 -2.66 -4.00 5.89
C TYR A 60 -2.75 -2.49 6.13
N PHE A 61 -3.92 -1.94 5.84
CA PHE A 61 -4.26 -0.54 6.11
C PHE A 61 -4.92 -0.41 7.47
N TYR A 62 -4.48 0.54 8.27
CA TYR A 62 -5.04 0.79 9.59
C TYR A 62 -5.20 2.30 9.87
N PRO A 63 -6.19 2.70 10.70
CA PRO A 63 -6.55 4.11 10.87
C PRO A 63 -5.48 4.98 11.51
N LYS A 64 -4.81 4.48 12.57
CA LYS A 64 -3.90 5.30 13.37
C LYS A 64 -3.02 4.46 14.29
N ASP A 65 -1.74 4.86 14.42
CA ASP A 65 -0.78 4.29 15.36
C ASP A 65 -1.27 4.34 16.81
N ASP A 66 -0.80 3.36 17.60
CA ASP A 66 -0.97 3.29 19.05
C ASP A 66 -2.43 3.41 19.54
N THR A 67 -3.40 3.03 18.70
CA THR A 67 -4.80 2.87 19.10
C THR A 67 -5.09 1.41 19.45
N PRO A 68 -6.04 1.10 20.40
CA PRO A 68 -6.23 -0.26 20.90
C PRO A 68 -6.44 -1.32 19.82
N GLY A 69 -7.26 -1.03 18.80
CA GLY A 69 -7.52 -1.97 17.70
C GLY A 69 -6.34 -2.15 16.75
N CYS A 70 -5.61 -1.07 16.45
CA CYS A 70 -4.43 -1.13 15.57
C CYS A 70 -3.27 -1.82 16.28
N THR A 71 -3.08 -1.55 17.56
CA THR A 71 -2.08 -2.23 18.38
C THR A 71 -2.38 -3.73 18.49
N ALA A 72 -3.63 -4.12 18.75
CA ALA A 72 -4.00 -5.54 18.80
C ALA A 72 -3.73 -6.25 17.47
N GLN A 73 -3.99 -5.61 16.34
CA GLN A 73 -3.70 -6.14 15.01
C GLN A 73 -2.18 -6.29 14.77
N ALA A 74 -1.42 -5.23 15.05
CA ALA A 74 0.03 -5.24 14.87
C ALA A 74 0.71 -6.29 15.76
N CYS A 75 0.31 -6.40 17.03
CA CYS A 75 0.83 -7.42 17.94
C CYS A 75 0.47 -8.85 17.49
N ASN A 76 -0.75 -9.09 16.99
CA ASN A 76 -1.11 -10.40 16.45
C ASN A 76 -0.23 -10.79 15.25
N LEU A 77 0.03 -9.86 14.34
CA LEU A 77 0.93 -10.10 13.20
C LEU A 77 2.38 -10.30 13.66
N ARG A 78 2.86 -9.52 14.64
CA ARG A 78 4.19 -9.69 15.25
C ARG A 78 4.35 -11.06 15.90
N ASP A 79 3.41 -11.44 16.74
CA ASP A 79 3.49 -12.68 17.52
C ASP A 79 3.49 -13.94 16.63
N ASN A 80 2.90 -13.83 15.43
CA ASN A 80 2.85 -14.92 14.45
C ASN A 80 3.70 -14.62 13.19
N TYR A 81 4.65 -13.68 13.28
CA TYR A 81 5.42 -13.24 12.12
C TYR A 81 6.28 -14.36 11.53
N SER A 82 6.83 -15.23 12.37
CA SER A 82 7.59 -16.40 11.92
C SER A 82 6.77 -17.37 11.08
N GLU A 83 5.48 -17.57 11.40
CA GLU A 83 4.56 -18.39 10.59
C GLU A 83 4.29 -17.74 9.23
N LEU A 84 4.07 -16.42 9.22
CA LEU A 84 3.88 -15.67 7.97
C LEU A 84 5.11 -15.76 7.07
N GLN A 85 6.32 -15.61 7.63
CA GLN A 85 7.58 -15.74 6.88
C GLN A 85 7.79 -17.16 6.35
N GLN A 86 7.48 -18.20 7.13
CA GLN A 86 7.55 -19.60 6.67
C GLN A 86 6.57 -19.87 5.53
N ALA A 87 5.43 -19.19 5.50
CA ALA A 87 4.46 -19.24 4.40
C ALA A 87 4.86 -18.35 3.20
N GLY A 88 6.00 -17.67 3.26
CA GLY A 88 6.54 -16.81 2.21
C GLY A 88 6.00 -15.38 2.20
N TYR A 89 5.30 -14.94 3.25
CA TYR A 89 4.73 -13.60 3.33
C TYR A 89 5.68 -12.59 3.98
N GLU A 90 5.77 -11.42 3.34
CA GLU A 90 6.26 -10.19 3.98
C GLU A 90 5.05 -9.33 4.40
N VAL A 91 5.19 -8.59 5.48
CA VAL A 91 4.12 -7.77 6.04
C VAL A 91 4.47 -6.29 5.91
N ILE A 92 3.54 -5.51 5.38
CA ILE A 92 3.64 -4.06 5.26
C ILE A 92 2.40 -3.43 5.90
N GLY A 93 2.59 -2.58 6.90
CA GLY A 93 1.52 -1.77 7.48
C GLY A 93 1.52 -0.38 6.88
N ILE A 94 0.35 0.13 6.54
CA ILE A 94 0.20 1.48 5.96
C ILE A 94 -0.83 2.28 6.76
N SER A 95 -0.45 3.45 7.20
CA SER A 95 -1.38 4.43 7.78
C SER A 95 -1.04 5.85 7.37
N GLY A 96 -1.96 6.75 7.65
CA GLY A 96 -1.74 8.17 7.42
C GLY A 96 -0.92 8.89 8.49
N ASP A 97 -0.28 8.15 9.38
CA ASP A 97 0.65 8.72 10.36
C ASP A 97 2.03 8.96 9.72
N GLY A 98 2.81 9.87 10.30
CA GLY A 98 4.14 10.19 9.78
C GLY A 98 5.22 9.27 10.34
N VAL A 99 6.39 9.32 9.70
CA VAL A 99 7.59 8.52 10.02
C VAL A 99 7.90 8.47 11.52
N LYS A 100 7.89 9.62 12.22
CA LYS A 100 8.17 9.71 13.66
C LYS A 100 7.15 8.96 14.52
N SER A 101 5.89 8.90 14.08
CA SER A 101 4.83 8.13 14.76
C SER A 101 5.06 6.64 14.57
N HIS A 102 5.34 6.23 13.34
CA HIS A 102 5.65 4.85 12.99
C HIS A 102 6.90 4.32 13.71
N ASP A 103 7.95 5.13 13.80
CA ASP A 103 9.17 4.75 14.54
C ASP A 103 8.86 4.49 16.02
N LYS A 104 8.11 5.38 16.67
CA LYS A 104 7.69 5.18 18.07
C LYS A 104 6.80 3.95 18.24
N PHE A 105 5.86 3.75 17.30
CA PHE A 105 4.93 2.61 17.35
C PHE A 105 5.67 1.29 17.13
N ALA A 106 6.55 1.23 16.14
CA ALA A 106 7.36 0.05 15.85
C ALA A 106 8.30 -0.31 17.03
N ASN A 107 8.99 0.67 17.59
CA ASN A 107 9.89 0.46 18.73
C ASN A 107 9.12 0.07 20.01
N LYS A 108 7.99 0.72 20.29
CA LYS A 108 7.17 0.45 21.50
C LYS A 108 6.65 -0.98 21.53
N TYR A 109 6.28 -1.54 20.39
CA TYR A 109 5.70 -2.88 20.29
C TYR A 109 6.63 -3.89 19.62
N GLU A 110 7.89 -3.53 19.37
CA GLU A 110 8.91 -4.39 18.75
C GLU A 110 8.41 -5.05 17.46
N LEU A 111 7.84 -4.23 16.55
CA LEU A 111 7.27 -4.73 15.30
C LEU A 111 8.40 -5.11 14.32
N PRO A 112 8.47 -6.37 13.84
CA PRO A 112 9.56 -6.86 13.00
C PRO A 112 9.37 -6.58 11.51
N PHE A 113 8.31 -5.88 11.13
CA PHE A 113 7.92 -5.64 9.74
C PHE A 113 7.86 -4.13 9.42
N THR A 114 7.75 -3.83 8.13
CA THR A 114 7.78 -2.47 7.62
C THR A 114 6.45 -1.74 7.87
N LEU A 115 6.55 -0.51 8.37
CA LEU A 115 5.45 0.45 8.41
C LEU A 115 5.73 1.59 7.42
N VAL A 116 4.76 1.91 6.58
CA VAL A 116 4.87 2.92 5.52
C VAL A 116 4.00 4.12 5.85
N ALA A 117 4.61 5.30 5.84
CA ALA A 117 3.96 6.57 6.13
C ALA A 117 3.31 7.14 4.87
N ASP A 118 1.98 7.13 4.83
CA ASP A 118 1.15 7.70 3.76
C ASP A 118 0.50 9.01 4.23
N GLU A 119 1.35 10.01 4.52
CA GLU A 119 0.90 11.30 5.08
C GLU A 119 -0.04 12.06 4.14
N ASP A 120 0.18 11.98 2.83
CA ASP A 120 -0.64 12.61 1.79
C ASP A 120 -1.88 11.81 1.38
N LYS A 121 -2.04 10.58 1.89
CA LYS A 121 -3.15 9.64 1.61
C LYS A 121 -3.18 9.09 0.17
N SER A 122 -2.15 9.31 -0.62
CA SER A 122 -2.10 8.87 -2.01
C SER A 122 -2.20 7.35 -2.15
N ILE A 123 -1.55 6.59 -1.27
CA ILE A 123 -1.64 5.12 -1.24
C ILE A 123 -3.03 4.67 -0.77
N ASN A 124 -3.56 5.30 0.29
CA ASN A 124 -4.92 5.04 0.77
C ASN A 124 -5.97 5.25 -0.32
N GLU A 125 -5.82 6.30 -1.12
CA GLU A 125 -6.72 6.60 -2.24
C GLU A 125 -6.56 5.60 -3.39
N ALA A 126 -5.31 5.27 -3.77
CA ALA A 126 -5.02 4.29 -4.82
C ALA A 126 -5.60 2.90 -4.52
N TYR A 127 -5.58 2.50 -3.25
CA TYR A 127 -6.17 1.23 -2.79
C TYR A 127 -7.67 1.33 -2.46
N GLY A 128 -8.29 2.50 -2.63
CA GLY A 128 -9.71 2.71 -2.37
C GLY A 128 -10.13 2.54 -0.91
N VAL A 129 -9.18 2.69 0.02
CA VAL A 129 -9.41 2.54 1.47
C VAL A 129 -9.59 3.88 2.20
N TRP A 130 -9.38 5.00 1.53
CA TRP A 130 -9.70 6.34 2.04
C TRP A 130 -11.17 6.60 1.84
N LYS A 131 -11.97 6.41 2.89
CA LYS A 131 -13.44 6.41 2.82
C LYS A 131 -14.05 7.36 3.84
N GLU A 132 -15.23 7.88 3.49
CA GLU A 132 -16.06 8.60 4.45
C GLU A 132 -16.54 7.67 5.55
N LYS A 133 -16.37 8.09 6.79
CA LYS A 133 -16.81 7.40 8.00
C LYS A 133 -17.74 8.30 8.78
N SER A 134 -18.68 7.72 9.50
CA SER A 134 -19.54 8.43 10.42
C SER A 134 -19.32 7.94 11.85
N MET A 135 -19.16 8.87 12.77
CA MET A 135 -19.07 8.59 14.20
C MET A 135 -19.77 9.69 14.99
N TYR A 136 -20.72 9.32 15.84
CA TYR A 136 -21.53 10.25 16.66
C TYR A 136 -22.21 11.36 15.84
N GLY A 137 -22.72 11.03 14.65
CA GLY A 137 -23.42 11.98 13.77
C GLY A 137 -22.50 12.96 13.00
N ARG A 138 -21.18 12.81 13.10
CA ARG A 138 -20.20 13.56 12.31
C ARG A 138 -19.58 12.66 11.26
N THR A 139 -19.48 13.17 10.04
CA THR A 139 -18.77 12.50 8.94
C THR A 139 -17.33 13.01 8.86
N TYR A 140 -16.42 12.11 8.59
CA TYR A 140 -15.00 12.43 8.37
C TYR A 140 -14.37 11.42 7.41
N MET A 141 -13.32 11.83 6.71
CA MET A 141 -12.54 10.92 5.88
C MET A 141 -11.53 10.15 6.73
N GLY A 142 -11.37 8.87 6.48
CA GLY A 142 -10.42 8.05 7.23
C GLY A 142 -10.12 6.72 6.58
N THR A 143 -8.97 6.16 6.92
CA THR A 143 -8.52 4.85 6.44
C THR A 143 -9.47 3.75 6.90
N ALA A 144 -10.08 3.04 5.94
CA ALA A 144 -10.82 1.82 6.21
C ALA A 144 -9.82 0.68 6.51
N ARG A 145 -10.03 -0.04 7.63
CA ARG A 145 -9.21 -1.19 7.97
C ARG A 145 -9.43 -2.29 6.95
N THR A 146 -8.47 -2.48 6.07
CA THR A 146 -8.53 -3.45 4.97
C THR A 146 -7.17 -4.08 4.81
N THR A 147 -7.11 -5.35 4.44
CA THR A 147 -5.86 -6.05 4.16
C THR A 147 -5.93 -6.65 2.77
N PHE A 148 -4.89 -6.42 2.00
CA PHE A 148 -4.69 -7.02 0.69
C PHE A 148 -3.58 -8.06 0.80
N VAL A 149 -3.84 -9.25 0.25
CA VAL A 149 -2.86 -10.32 0.15
C VAL A 149 -2.43 -10.43 -1.30
N LEU A 150 -1.13 -10.40 -1.55
CA LEU A 150 -0.55 -10.42 -2.89
C LEU A 150 0.28 -11.68 -3.09
N ASP A 151 0.31 -12.16 -4.33
CA ASP A 151 1.26 -13.18 -4.78
C ASP A 151 2.65 -12.59 -5.10
N GLU A 152 3.54 -13.43 -5.60
CA GLU A 152 4.91 -13.09 -5.93
C GLU A 152 5.01 -12.12 -7.12
N GLU A 153 3.99 -12.06 -7.98
CA GLU A 153 3.86 -11.16 -9.11
C GLU A 153 3.25 -9.80 -8.72
N GLY A 154 2.77 -9.68 -7.47
CA GLY A 154 2.10 -8.49 -6.97
C GLY A 154 0.63 -8.38 -7.38
N THR A 155 0.00 -9.53 -7.70
CA THR A 155 -1.43 -9.61 -7.98
C THR A 155 -2.21 -9.84 -6.68
N ILE A 156 -3.35 -9.20 -6.53
CA ILE A 156 -4.21 -9.35 -5.36
C ILE A 156 -4.87 -10.74 -5.38
N THR A 157 -4.59 -11.54 -4.38
CA THR A 157 -5.16 -12.89 -4.22
C THR A 157 -6.28 -12.96 -3.19
N ASP A 158 -6.28 -12.05 -2.22
CA ASP A 158 -7.37 -11.92 -1.23
C ASP A 158 -7.52 -10.47 -0.75
N ILE A 159 -8.74 -10.10 -0.37
CA ILE A 159 -9.07 -8.79 0.22
C ILE A 159 -9.89 -9.03 1.49
N ILE A 160 -9.32 -8.64 2.64
CA ILE A 160 -9.95 -8.81 3.95
C ILE A 160 -10.45 -7.45 4.43
N GLU A 161 -11.74 -7.17 4.25
CA GLU A 161 -12.40 -5.95 4.72
C GLU A 161 -12.88 -6.06 6.18
N LYS A 162 -13.26 -7.26 6.62
CA LYS A 162 -13.71 -7.53 8.00
C LYS A 162 -12.56 -8.11 8.82
N VAL A 163 -11.60 -7.25 9.14
CA VAL A 163 -10.39 -7.65 9.88
C VAL A 163 -10.72 -7.94 11.34
N LYS A 164 -10.37 -9.15 11.79
CA LYS A 164 -10.37 -9.55 13.19
C LYS A 164 -9.02 -9.20 13.82
N THR A 165 -8.92 -8.08 14.49
CA THR A 165 -7.65 -7.52 14.97
C THR A 165 -6.86 -8.43 15.92
N LYS A 166 -7.53 -9.34 16.63
CA LYS A 166 -6.91 -10.30 17.55
C LYS A 166 -6.60 -11.67 16.93
N ASP A 167 -7.06 -11.89 15.69
CA ASP A 167 -6.95 -13.18 14.98
C ASP A 167 -6.67 -12.94 13.48
N HIS A 168 -5.87 -11.92 13.19
CA HIS A 168 -5.67 -11.47 11.82
C HIS A 168 -4.78 -12.43 11.03
N THR A 169 -3.74 -12.97 11.67
CA THR A 169 -2.84 -13.96 11.04
C THR A 169 -3.60 -15.18 10.53
N ALA A 170 -4.54 -15.71 11.32
CA ALA A 170 -5.38 -16.84 10.89
C ALA A 170 -6.30 -16.48 9.72
N GLN A 171 -6.66 -15.21 9.52
CA GLN A 171 -7.41 -14.78 8.34
C GLN A 171 -6.54 -14.76 7.07
N ILE A 172 -5.24 -14.55 7.21
CA ILE A 172 -4.26 -14.51 6.11
C ILE A 172 -3.82 -15.92 5.71
N LEU A 173 -3.58 -16.79 6.68
CA LEU A 173 -3.05 -18.16 6.50
C LEU A 173 -4.13 -19.22 6.21
N LYS A 174 -5.30 -18.83 5.74
CA LYS A 174 -6.43 -19.75 5.43
C LYS A 174 -6.02 -20.98 4.65
#